data_43a9d54d45f70202aa4049577a35ce17
#
_entry.id   43a9d54d45f70202aa4049577a35ce17
#
_cell.length_a   1.000
_cell.length_b   1.000
_cell.length_c   1.000
_cell.angle_alpha   90.00
_cell.angle_beta   90.00
_cell.angle_gamma   90.00
#
_symmetry.space_group_name_H-M   'P 1'
#
loop_
_entity.id
_entity.type
_entity.pdbx_description
1 polymer ?
#
loop_
_entity_poly.entity_id
_entity_poly.type
_entity_poly.pdbx_seq_one_letter_code
_entity_poly.pdbx_strand_id
1 'polypeptide(L)'
;MPLRKYKPITAGTRWRIGNAYTEITTNKPEKSLLESTKSTAGRNVQGRRSMRYMGGGHKKMYRLVDFKRDKKDIPAVVASIEYDPHRTAFIALLNYVDGEKRYIIAPQGLKVGQKIISAEKVEIEIGNAAPLGTLPIGANVHNIELTLGRGGQLARSAGSFAIITGRDGEYTIVDVYKRQPHILCR
;
A
#
# COMPACT_ATOMS: atom_id res chain seq x y z
N MET A 1 -5.29 10.92 10.89
CA MET A 1 -6.29 9.83 11.00
C MET A 1 -7.20 10.11 12.19
N PRO A 2 -8.50 10.18 12.03
CA PRO A 2 -9.44 10.32 13.13
C PRO A 2 -9.42 9.05 14.00
N LEU A 3 -9.36 9.24 15.32
CA LEU A 3 -9.30 8.17 16.30
C LEU A 3 -10.65 7.95 16.95
N ARG A 4 -11.05 6.68 17.08
CA ARG A 4 -12.24 6.26 17.81
C ARG A 4 -11.85 5.82 19.22
N LYS A 5 -12.37 6.50 20.24
CA LYS A 5 -12.30 6.06 21.64
C LYS A 5 -13.47 5.13 21.94
N TYR A 6 -13.22 4.10 22.72
CA TYR A 6 -14.24 3.14 23.17
C TYR A 6 -14.74 3.50 24.56
N LYS A 7 -16.00 3.14 24.85
CA LYS A 7 -16.55 3.31 26.21
C LYS A 7 -15.77 2.40 27.20
N PRO A 8 -15.42 2.88 28.40
CA PRO A 8 -14.62 2.15 29.39
C PRO A 8 -15.44 1.13 30.17
N ILE A 9 -16.11 0.20 29.47
CA ILE A 9 -16.99 -0.80 30.08
C ILE A 9 -16.20 -1.99 30.65
N THR A 10 -15.12 -2.38 29.96
CA THR A 10 -14.26 -3.50 30.37
C THR A 10 -12.81 -3.06 30.50
N ALA A 11 -11.98 -3.83 31.19
CA ALA A 11 -10.56 -3.55 31.29
C ALA A 11 -9.87 -3.42 29.92
N GLY A 12 -10.25 -4.25 28.93
CA GLY A 12 -9.70 -4.20 27.59
C GLY A 12 -10.18 -3.01 26.74
N THR A 13 -11.35 -2.43 27.03
CA THR A 13 -11.89 -1.28 26.28
C THR A 13 -11.53 0.07 26.90
N ARG A 14 -11.13 0.10 28.17
CA ARG A 14 -10.83 1.32 28.95
C ARG A 14 -9.80 2.23 28.25
N TRP A 15 -8.73 1.66 27.76
CA TRP A 15 -7.61 2.36 27.13
C TRP A 15 -7.53 2.14 25.61
N ARG A 16 -8.51 1.41 25.06
CA ARG A 16 -8.50 1.08 23.64
C ARG A 16 -8.80 2.32 22.80
N ILE A 17 -7.88 2.61 21.90
CA ILE A 17 -8.04 3.60 20.83
C ILE A 17 -7.93 2.85 19.50
N GLY A 18 -8.88 3.06 18.61
CA GLY A 18 -8.89 2.44 17.29
C GLY A 18 -8.97 3.48 16.18
N ASN A 19 -8.77 3.03 14.95
CA ASN A 19 -9.02 3.86 13.78
C ASN A 19 -10.52 4.03 13.58
N ALA A 20 -10.98 5.23 13.23
CA ALA A 20 -12.38 5.52 12.95
C ALA A 20 -12.81 5.13 11.52
N TYR A 21 -11.85 4.80 10.63
CA TYR A 21 -12.08 4.38 9.24
C TYR A 21 -12.88 5.39 8.38
N THR A 22 -12.82 6.66 8.71
CA THR A 22 -13.59 7.71 8.01
C THR A 22 -13.13 7.99 6.59
N GLU A 23 -11.90 7.56 6.25
CA GLU A 23 -11.34 7.73 4.91
C GLU A 23 -11.84 6.67 3.92
N ILE A 24 -12.44 5.58 4.42
CA ILE A 24 -12.97 4.49 3.60
C ILE A 24 -14.29 4.91 2.97
N THR A 25 -14.37 4.80 1.64
CA THR A 25 -15.56 5.19 0.88
C THR A 25 -16.47 4.00 0.57
N THR A 26 -15.91 2.79 0.44
CA THR A 26 -16.70 1.58 0.19
C THR A 26 -16.14 0.37 0.94
N ASN A 27 -17.06 -0.53 1.33
CA ASN A 27 -16.71 -1.80 1.96
C ASN A 27 -16.74 -2.98 0.98
N LYS A 28 -17.17 -2.75 -0.28
CA LYS A 28 -17.28 -3.80 -1.28
C LYS A 28 -16.06 -3.76 -2.20
N PRO A 29 -15.19 -4.77 -2.17
CA PRO A 29 -14.02 -4.82 -3.05
C PRO A 29 -14.42 -5.21 -4.48
N GLU A 30 -13.59 -4.81 -5.45
CA GLU A 30 -13.73 -5.22 -6.86
C GLU A 30 -13.44 -6.72 -7.00
N LYS A 31 -14.44 -7.47 -7.48
CA LYS A 31 -14.36 -8.94 -7.53
C LYS A 31 -13.28 -9.49 -8.46
N SER A 32 -13.02 -8.81 -9.57
CA SER A 32 -12.00 -9.20 -10.56
C SER A 32 -10.57 -9.16 -10.00
N LEU A 33 -10.35 -8.36 -8.95
CA LEU A 33 -9.05 -8.14 -8.32
C LEU A 33 -8.89 -8.90 -6.99
N LEU A 34 -9.73 -9.93 -6.76
CA LEU A 34 -9.68 -10.75 -5.55
C LEU A 34 -9.16 -12.15 -5.84
N GLU A 35 -8.23 -12.59 -5.01
CA GLU A 35 -7.76 -13.98 -4.98
C GLU A 35 -8.06 -14.65 -3.64
N SER A 36 -8.41 -15.95 -3.72
CA SER A 36 -8.61 -16.74 -2.51
C SER A 36 -7.27 -17.24 -1.97
N THR A 37 -6.97 -16.91 -0.72
CA THR A 37 -5.78 -17.43 -0.05
C THR A 37 -6.17 -18.65 0.77
N LYS A 38 -5.70 -19.84 0.38
CA LYS A 38 -5.90 -21.07 1.13
C LYS A 38 -4.94 -21.13 2.31
N SER A 39 -5.46 -21.33 3.53
CA SER A 39 -4.67 -21.61 4.71
C SER A 39 -4.73 -23.10 5.03
N THR A 40 -3.59 -23.74 5.20
CA THR A 40 -3.50 -25.14 5.61
C THR A 40 -3.62 -25.31 7.12
N ALA A 41 -3.59 -24.23 7.89
CA ALA A 41 -3.66 -24.22 9.35
C ALA A 41 -2.69 -25.23 10.02
N GLY A 42 -1.50 -25.38 9.45
CA GLY A 42 -0.46 -26.29 9.94
C GLY A 42 -0.79 -27.77 9.78
N ARG A 43 -1.68 -28.13 8.82
CA ARG A 43 -2.00 -29.52 8.48
C ARG A 43 -1.26 -29.95 7.22
N ASN A 44 -0.86 -31.23 7.18
CA ASN A 44 -0.29 -31.85 6.01
C ASN A 44 -1.38 -32.27 5.00
N VAL A 45 -0.97 -32.92 3.88
CA VAL A 45 -1.89 -33.41 2.83
C VAL A 45 -2.92 -34.40 3.37
N GLN A 46 -2.56 -35.18 4.42
CA GLN A 46 -3.43 -36.15 5.08
C GLN A 46 -4.33 -35.53 6.15
N GLY A 47 -4.31 -34.19 6.32
CA GLY A 47 -5.09 -33.50 7.33
C GLY A 47 -4.51 -33.57 8.76
N ARG A 48 -3.37 -34.25 8.97
CA ARG A 48 -2.71 -34.34 10.28
C ARG A 48 -1.95 -33.07 10.57
N ARG A 49 -1.93 -32.68 11.85
CA ARG A 49 -1.18 -31.51 12.33
C ARG A 49 0.31 -31.78 12.22
N SER A 50 1.00 -31.02 11.38
CA SER A 50 2.46 -31.09 11.21
C SER A 50 3.20 -29.93 11.88
N MET A 51 2.53 -28.80 12.10
CA MET A 51 3.12 -27.63 12.74
C MET A 51 2.24 -27.12 13.88
N ARG A 52 2.85 -26.80 15.02
CA ARG A 52 2.17 -26.25 16.18
C ARG A 52 1.88 -24.75 15.98
N TYR A 53 0.91 -24.22 16.74
CA TYR A 53 0.54 -22.78 16.78
C TYR A 53 0.09 -22.16 15.45
N MET A 54 -0.16 -22.97 14.45
CA MET A 54 -0.74 -22.54 13.17
C MET A 54 -2.23 -22.83 13.19
N GLY A 55 -3.02 -21.82 13.52
CA GLY A 55 -4.48 -21.88 13.50
C GLY A 55 -5.08 -21.43 12.19
N GLY A 56 -6.34 -21.78 11.94
CA GLY A 56 -7.15 -21.15 10.89
C GLY A 56 -7.57 -19.76 11.37
N GLY A 57 -7.27 -18.71 10.59
CA GLY A 57 -7.80 -17.39 10.82
C GLY A 57 -9.18 -17.20 10.17
N HIS A 58 -9.74 -16.01 10.30
CA HIS A 58 -10.93 -15.61 9.55
C HIS A 58 -10.63 -15.67 8.04
N LYS A 59 -11.59 -16.16 7.23
CA LYS A 59 -11.45 -16.20 5.77
C LYS A 59 -11.26 -14.79 5.21
N LYS A 60 -10.14 -14.59 4.50
CA LYS A 60 -9.77 -13.32 3.90
C LYS A 60 -9.50 -13.52 2.42
N MET A 61 -9.98 -12.58 1.60
CA MET A 61 -9.63 -12.53 0.18
C MET A 61 -8.44 -11.59 0.00
N TYR A 62 -7.44 -12.03 -0.75
CA TYR A 62 -6.29 -11.19 -1.09
C TYR A 62 -6.68 -10.19 -2.19
N ARG A 63 -6.19 -8.96 -2.10
CA ARG A 63 -6.36 -7.92 -3.13
C ARG A 63 -5.11 -7.86 -3.96
N LEU A 64 -5.27 -7.98 -5.28
CA LEU A 64 -4.19 -7.77 -6.23
C LEU A 64 -3.85 -6.29 -6.28
N VAL A 65 -2.72 -5.93 -5.67
CA VAL A 65 -2.25 -4.53 -5.63
C VAL A 65 -1.10 -4.37 -6.60
N ASP A 66 -1.20 -3.34 -7.42
CA ASP A 66 -0.16 -2.96 -8.36
C ASP A 66 1.00 -2.26 -7.62
N PHE A 67 2.06 -3.01 -7.38
CA PHE A 67 3.30 -2.50 -6.79
C PHE A 67 4.29 -2.00 -7.84
N LYS A 68 4.09 -2.36 -9.12
CA LYS A 68 5.03 -2.04 -10.20
C LYS A 68 4.74 -0.70 -10.85
N ARG A 69 3.46 -0.33 -10.94
CA ARG A 69 3.02 0.88 -11.66
C ARG A 69 3.54 0.91 -13.09
N ASP A 70 3.47 -0.25 -13.77
CA ASP A 70 4.00 -0.48 -15.11
C ASP A 70 3.21 0.21 -16.23
N LYS A 71 1.97 0.63 -16.00
CA LYS A 71 1.18 1.44 -16.92
C LYS A 71 1.69 2.88 -16.94
N LYS A 72 2.59 3.16 -17.86
CA LYS A 72 3.15 4.50 -18.05
C LYS A 72 2.25 5.33 -18.97
N ASP A 73 2.20 6.63 -18.71
CA ASP A 73 1.56 7.68 -19.55
C ASP A 73 0.04 7.54 -19.73
N ILE A 74 -0.61 6.61 -19.00
CA ILE A 74 -2.06 6.42 -19.05
C ILE A 74 -2.66 6.99 -17.76
N PRO A 75 -3.53 8.01 -17.83
CA PRO A 75 -4.16 8.58 -16.67
C PRO A 75 -5.21 7.63 -16.08
N ALA A 76 -5.31 7.63 -14.77
CA ALA A 76 -6.31 6.90 -14.01
C ALA A 76 -7.03 7.84 -13.05
N VAL A 77 -8.26 7.50 -12.70
CA VAL A 77 -9.05 8.23 -11.71
C VAL A 77 -9.26 7.36 -10.48
N VAL A 78 -9.10 7.94 -9.30
CA VAL A 78 -9.40 7.28 -8.03
C VAL A 78 -10.90 7.08 -7.89
N ALA A 79 -11.35 5.82 -7.96
CA ALA A 79 -12.77 5.47 -7.84
C ALA A 79 -13.22 5.32 -6.38
N SER A 80 -12.41 4.66 -5.55
CA SER A 80 -12.71 4.42 -4.13
C SER A 80 -11.46 4.24 -3.30
N ILE A 81 -11.61 4.43 -1.98
CA ILE A 81 -10.61 4.06 -0.97
C ILE A 81 -11.20 2.93 -0.13
N GLU A 82 -10.46 1.83 0.02
CA GLU A 82 -10.95 0.59 0.59
C GLU A 82 -10.03 0.04 1.68
N TYR A 83 -10.62 -0.79 2.55
CA TYR A 83 -9.89 -1.53 3.57
C TYR A 83 -9.33 -2.84 3.00
N ASP A 84 -8.06 -3.12 3.25
CA ASP A 84 -7.43 -4.41 2.96
C ASP A 84 -7.10 -5.17 4.26
N PRO A 85 -7.64 -6.39 4.49
CA PRO A 85 -7.35 -7.18 5.69
C PRO A 85 -5.93 -7.75 5.74
N HIS A 86 -5.14 -7.68 4.66
CA HIS A 86 -3.78 -8.22 4.60
C HIS A 86 -2.70 -7.16 4.87
N ARG A 87 -3.07 -5.89 4.93
CA ARG A 87 -2.13 -4.79 5.20
C ARG A 87 -2.71 -3.74 6.12
N THR A 88 -1.85 -2.98 6.74
CA THR A 88 -2.25 -1.89 7.63
C THR A 88 -2.63 -0.62 6.88
N ALA A 89 -2.10 -0.43 5.67
CA ALA A 89 -2.42 0.70 4.80
C ALA A 89 -3.73 0.46 4.05
N PHE A 90 -4.50 1.52 3.80
CA PHE A 90 -5.64 1.48 2.89
C PHE A 90 -5.18 1.33 1.46
N ILE A 91 -6.07 0.85 0.59
CA ILE A 91 -5.87 0.72 -0.84
C ILE A 91 -6.85 1.62 -1.58
N ALA A 92 -6.44 2.10 -2.74
CA ALA A 92 -7.30 2.88 -3.63
C ALA A 92 -7.53 2.12 -4.93
N LEU A 93 -8.79 2.06 -5.37
CA LEU A 93 -9.16 1.52 -6.67
C LEU A 93 -8.99 2.61 -7.72
N LEU A 94 -8.22 2.32 -8.74
CA LEU A 94 -8.00 3.17 -9.90
C LEU A 94 -8.78 2.64 -11.10
N ASN A 95 -9.49 3.52 -11.76
CA ASN A 95 -10.07 3.29 -13.08
C ASN A 95 -9.21 4.00 -14.12
N TYR A 96 -8.54 3.24 -14.96
CA TYR A 96 -7.77 3.75 -16.09
C TYR A 96 -8.70 4.12 -17.25
N VAL A 97 -8.24 5.04 -18.11
CA VAL A 97 -9.01 5.49 -19.28
C VAL A 97 -9.25 4.33 -20.28
N ASP A 98 -8.34 3.35 -20.32
CA ASP A 98 -8.48 2.14 -21.14
C ASP A 98 -9.46 1.10 -20.58
N GLY A 99 -10.13 1.38 -19.46
CA GLY A 99 -11.11 0.50 -18.82
C GLY A 99 -10.52 -0.50 -17.83
N GLU A 100 -9.20 -0.64 -17.72
CA GLU A 100 -8.60 -1.50 -16.70
C GLU A 100 -8.74 -0.90 -15.31
N LYS A 101 -8.93 -1.78 -14.34
CA LYS A 101 -8.96 -1.41 -12.93
C LYS A 101 -7.77 -1.99 -12.21
N ARG A 102 -7.15 -1.23 -11.32
CA ARG A 102 -6.05 -1.70 -10.46
C ARG A 102 -6.15 -1.12 -9.06
N TYR A 103 -5.70 -1.87 -8.07
CA TYR A 103 -5.50 -1.35 -6.72
C TYR A 103 -4.09 -0.79 -6.57
N ILE A 104 -3.97 0.32 -5.85
CA ILE A 104 -2.70 0.86 -5.36
C ILE A 104 -2.75 1.03 -3.85
N ILE A 105 -1.58 1.18 -3.20
CA ILE A 105 -1.52 1.65 -1.82
C ILE A 105 -1.98 3.10 -1.79
N ALA A 106 -2.97 3.42 -0.97
CA ALA A 106 -3.47 4.78 -0.84
C ALA A 106 -2.47 5.66 -0.07
N PRO A 107 -1.88 6.68 -0.69
CA PRO A 107 -1.09 7.68 0.03
C PRO A 107 -1.98 8.54 0.92
N GLN A 108 -1.38 9.15 1.94
CA GLN A 108 -2.08 10.09 2.81
C GLN A 108 -2.53 11.33 2.01
N GLY A 109 -3.77 11.74 2.19
CA GLY A 109 -4.33 12.90 1.51
C GLY A 109 -4.93 12.63 0.13
N LEU A 110 -4.91 11.38 -0.35
CA LEU A 110 -5.55 11.00 -1.60
C LEU A 110 -7.07 11.18 -1.50
N LYS A 111 -7.66 11.73 -2.56
CA LYS A 111 -9.12 11.95 -2.64
C LYS A 111 -9.75 11.17 -3.78
N VAL A 112 -11.00 10.75 -3.60
CA VAL A 112 -11.79 10.16 -4.68
C VAL A 112 -12.03 11.21 -5.77
N GLY A 113 -11.94 10.78 -7.03
CA GLY A 113 -12.01 11.66 -8.21
C GLY A 113 -10.69 12.31 -8.62
N GLN A 114 -9.63 12.18 -7.83
CA GLN A 114 -8.30 12.69 -8.20
C GLN A 114 -7.74 11.90 -9.39
N LYS A 115 -7.15 12.59 -10.34
CA LYS A 115 -6.44 11.99 -11.46
C LYS A 115 -5.02 11.63 -11.00
N ILE A 116 -4.55 10.47 -11.43
CA ILE A 116 -3.22 9.94 -11.10
C ILE A 116 -2.59 9.43 -12.39
N ILE A 117 -1.31 9.68 -12.53
CA ILE A 117 -0.51 9.20 -13.66
C ILE A 117 0.81 8.58 -13.16
N SER A 118 1.31 7.63 -13.92
CA SER A 118 2.64 7.04 -13.76
C SER A 118 3.44 7.35 -15.02
N ALA A 119 4.51 8.14 -14.89
CA ALA A 119 5.32 8.55 -16.04
C ALA A 119 6.78 8.82 -15.65
N GLU A 120 7.66 8.96 -16.63
CA GLU A 120 9.07 9.29 -16.36
C GLU A 120 9.24 10.74 -15.86
N LYS A 121 8.42 11.66 -16.38
CA LYS A 121 8.34 13.05 -15.91
C LYS A 121 6.90 13.35 -15.58
N VAL A 122 6.63 13.62 -14.33
CA VAL A 122 5.27 13.88 -13.85
C VAL A 122 5.29 14.97 -12.78
N GLU A 123 4.21 15.70 -12.66
CA GLU A 123 4.03 16.68 -11.59
C GLU A 123 4.04 15.97 -10.23
N ILE A 124 4.65 16.62 -9.25
CA ILE A 124 4.83 16.06 -7.89
C ILE A 124 3.52 16.22 -7.14
N GLU A 125 2.56 15.37 -7.47
CA GLU A 125 1.26 15.30 -6.84
C GLU A 125 1.08 13.98 -6.09
N ILE A 126 0.17 14.01 -5.10
CA ILE A 126 -0.15 12.83 -4.28
C ILE A 126 -0.75 11.73 -5.15
N GLY A 127 -0.12 10.56 -5.15
CA GLY A 127 -0.57 9.38 -5.89
C GLY A 127 0.13 9.16 -7.23
N ASN A 128 0.80 10.15 -7.78
CA ASN A 128 1.61 9.98 -8.97
C ASN A 128 2.82 9.08 -8.72
N ALA A 129 3.31 8.43 -9.76
CA ALA A 129 4.48 7.56 -9.69
C ALA A 129 5.52 7.98 -10.76
N ALA A 130 6.76 8.09 -10.33
CA ALA A 130 7.89 8.45 -11.18
C ALA A 130 9.16 7.73 -10.73
N PRO A 131 10.19 7.64 -11.58
CA PRO A 131 11.52 7.19 -11.18
C PRO A 131 12.11 8.09 -10.08
N LEU A 132 12.79 7.51 -9.09
CA LEU A 132 13.36 8.26 -7.97
C LEU A 132 14.34 9.35 -8.41
N GLY A 133 15.04 9.12 -9.51
CA GLY A 133 16.00 10.07 -10.05
C GLY A 133 15.38 11.38 -10.58
N THR A 134 14.09 11.43 -10.85
CA THR A 134 13.40 12.64 -11.33
C THR A 134 12.79 13.48 -10.22
N LEU A 135 12.60 12.88 -9.03
CA LEU A 135 11.98 13.53 -7.89
C LEU A 135 12.96 14.45 -7.15
N PRO A 136 12.56 15.59 -6.60
CA PRO A 136 13.46 16.50 -5.89
C PRO A 136 13.96 15.91 -4.58
N ILE A 137 15.12 16.36 -4.15
CA ILE A 137 15.65 16.09 -2.81
C ILE A 137 14.71 16.67 -1.76
N GLY A 138 14.47 15.94 -0.68
CA GLY A 138 13.51 16.30 0.37
C GLY A 138 12.09 15.81 0.13
N ALA A 139 11.79 15.22 -1.02
CA ALA A 139 10.46 14.66 -1.29
C ALA A 139 10.18 13.44 -0.41
N ASN A 140 8.95 13.38 0.12
CA ASN A 140 8.42 12.21 0.81
C ASN A 140 7.87 11.20 -0.21
N VAL A 141 8.37 9.99 -0.18
CA VAL A 141 8.00 8.92 -1.12
C VAL A 141 7.60 7.65 -0.37
N HIS A 142 6.82 6.80 -1.02
CA HIS A 142 6.42 5.49 -0.51
C HIS A 142 6.40 4.46 -1.64
N ASN A 143 6.24 3.18 -1.31
CA ASN A 143 6.19 2.07 -2.27
C ASN A 143 7.41 2.04 -3.20
N ILE A 144 8.61 2.06 -2.62
CA ILE A 144 9.87 2.21 -3.33
C ILE A 144 10.39 0.86 -3.78
N GLU A 145 10.87 0.78 -5.01
CA GLU A 145 11.57 -0.38 -5.55
C GLU A 145 13.02 -0.40 -5.07
N LEU A 146 13.52 -1.61 -4.76
CA LEU A 146 14.96 -1.87 -4.53
C LEU A 146 15.68 -2.20 -5.82
N THR A 147 15.01 -2.91 -6.73
CA THR A 147 15.52 -3.32 -8.02
C THR A 147 14.51 -2.93 -9.07
N LEU A 148 14.95 -2.32 -10.15
CA LEU A 148 14.09 -1.85 -11.24
C LEU A 148 13.18 -2.97 -11.79
N GLY A 149 11.89 -2.66 -11.92
CA GLY A 149 10.88 -3.57 -12.47
C GLY A 149 10.41 -4.68 -11.54
N ARG A 150 10.95 -4.79 -10.31
CA ARG A 150 10.54 -5.80 -9.33
C ARG A 150 9.28 -5.43 -8.57
N GLY A 151 8.93 -4.17 -8.54
CA GLY A 151 7.82 -3.62 -7.77
C GLY A 151 8.24 -3.09 -6.40
N GLY A 152 7.45 -2.21 -5.84
CA GLY A 152 7.73 -1.55 -4.57
C GLY A 152 7.87 -2.54 -3.41
N GLN A 153 8.92 -2.39 -2.62
CA GLN A 153 9.26 -3.25 -1.48
C GLN A 153 9.39 -2.47 -0.16
N LEU A 154 9.87 -1.23 -0.21
CA LEU A 154 10.04 -0.37 0.96
C LEU A 154 8.84 0.56 1.16
N ALA A 155 8.63 1.00 2.40
CA ALA A 155 7.62 1.99 2.79
C ALA A 155 6.20 1.66 2.28
N ARG A 156 5.70 0.43 2.57
CA ARG A 156 4.36 -0.05 2.15
C ARG A 156 3.34 -0.11 3.29
N SER A 157 3.78 -0.03 4.53
CA SER A 157 2.89 -0.07 5.70
C SER A 157 2.27 1.29 5.98
N ALA A 158 1.15 1.31 6.70
CA ALA A 158 0.55 2.58 7.14
C ALA A 158 1.52 3.41 7.97
N GLY A 159 1.59 4.71 7.68
CA GLY A 159 2.48 5.65 8.37
C GLY A 159 3.96 5.52 8.01
N SER A 160 4.33 4.60 7.10
CA SER A 160 5.71 4.50 6.62
C SER A 160 5.92 5.37 5.38
N PHE A 161 7.03 6.08 5.36
CA PHE A 161 7.49 6.90 4.25
C PHE A 161 9.01 6.90 4.21
N ALA A 162 9.56 7.40 3.14
CA ALA A 162 10.98 7.62 2.99
C ALA A 162 11.22 9.01 2.43
N ILE A 163 12.38 9.59 2.74
CA ILE A 163 12.78 10.92 2.28
C ILE A 163 13.98 10.76 1.36
N ILE A 164 13.95 11.41 0.21
CA ILE A 164 15.12 11.48 -0.68
C ILE A 164 16.10 12.49 -0.06
N THR A 165 17.26 12.00 0.38
CA THR A 165 18.28 12.81 1.05
C THR A 165 19.37 13.30 0.12
N GLY A 166 19.66 12.54 -0.95
CA GLY A 166 20.73 12.91 -1.87
C GLY A 166 20.76 12.04 -3.12
N ARG A 167 21.74 12.34 -3.96
CA ARG A 167 22.07 11.56 -5.17
C ARG A 167 23.58 11.38 -5.25
N ASP A 168 24.00 10.21 -5.64
CA ASP A 168 25.39 9.88 -5.88
C ASP A 168 25.51 9.14 -7.23
N GLY A 169 25.91 9.89 -8.26
CA GLY A 169 25.96 9.40 -9.62
C GLY A 169 24.61 8.87 -10.11
N GLU A 170 24.52 7.57 -10.39
CA GLU A 170 23.30 6.88 -10.82
C GLU A 170 22.41 6.43 -9.65
N TYR A 171 22.85 6.65 -8.42
CA TYR A 171 22.15 6.19 -7.23
C TYR A 171 21.40 7.33 -6.54
N THR A 172 20.24 7.01 -5.97
CA THR A 172 19.48 7.90 -5.11
C THR A 172 19.59 7.41 -3.67
N ILE A 173 19.97 8.31 -2.77
CA ILE A 173 20.07 8.02 -1.34
C ILE A 173 18.72 8.34 -0.71
N VAL A 174 18.13 7.34 -0.07
CA VAL A 174 16.81 7.43 0.54
C VAL A 174 16.89 7.04 2.01
N ASP A 175 16.41 7.92 2.88
CA ASP A 175 16.27 7.65 4.31
C ASP A 175 14.85 7.11 4.59
N VAL A 176 14.79 5.87 5.06
CA VAL A 176 13.55 5.23 5.51
C VAL A 176 13.46 5.42 7.02
N TYR A 177 12.44 6.12 7.49
CA TYR A 177 12.22 6.42 8.90
C TYR A 177 12.59 5.27 9.86
N LYS A 178 13.49 5.56 10.81
CA LYS A 178 14.08 4.62 11.80
C LYS A 178 14.97 3.50 11.22
N ARG A 179 15.48 3.63 10.01
CA ARG A 179 16.42 2.68 9.40
C ARG A 179 17.63 3.40 8.85
N GLN A 180 18.66 2.63 8.55
CA GLN A 180 19.83 3.17 7.87
C GLN A 180 19.46 3.65 6.45
N PRO A 181 20.11 4.71 5.94
CA PRO A 181 19.89 5.16 4.58
C PRO A 181 20.16 4.03 3.58
N HIS A 182 19.29 3.92 2.58
CA HIS A 182 19.43 2.97 1.50
C HIS A 182 19.90 3.69 0.25
N ILE A 183 20.87 3.08 -0.45
CA ILE A 183 21.32 3.53 -1.76
C ILE A 183 20.57 2.70 -2.79
N LEU A 184 19.80 3.35 -3.65
CA LEU A 184 18.95 2.72 -4.64
C LEU A 184 19.34 3.17 -6.04
N CYS A 185 19.27 2.25 -7.03
CA CYS A 185 19.44 2.60 -8.42
C CYS A 185 18.38 3.62 -8.89
N ARG A 186 18.82 4.44 -9.85
CA ARG A 186 18.03 5.50 -10.47
C ARG A 186 16.85 4.96 -11.26
#